data_f57d8e94b883a5409f22ce999f92fca1
#
_entry.id   f57d8e94b883a5409f22ce999f92fca1
#
_cell.length_a   1.000
_cell.length_b   1.000
_cell.length_c   1.000
_cell.angle_alpha   90.00
_cell.angle_beta   90.00
_cell.angle_gamma   90.00
#
_symmetry.space_group_name_H-M   'P 1'
#
loop_
_entity.id
_entity.type
_entity.pdbx_description
1 polymer ?
#
loop_
_entity_poly.entity_id
_entity_poly.type
_entity_poly.pdbx_seq_one_letter_code
_entity_poly.pdbx_strand_id
1 'polypeptide(L)'
;KEEIELIVILMCNAVMILPDTIDKGIEILRAKKDLDSAVTVSEYNMFSPIRARKIGKDGCLNPFIPFDQFKFKIDSNRQKQDKVYFHDCGASVVRPYCIENVHQGLLPQKWMGKKIYPLTQIGGLDIDYPYELPLAENWLREKGFTEEKLPYKQKK
;
A
#
# COMPACT_ATOMS: atom_id res chain seq x y z
N LYS A 1 -1.73 9.36 -32.25
CA LYS A 1 -2.28 8.83 -30.98
C LYS A 1 -1.26 9.14 -29.91
N GLU A 2 -1.66 9.81 -28.84
CA GLU A 2 -0.80 9.97 -27.66
C GLU A 2 -0.59 8.61 -27.02
N GLU A 3 0.66 8.28 -26.70
CA GLU A 3 1.04 7.03 -26.05
C GLU A 3 1.00 7.25 -24.53
N ILE A 4 0.29 6.41 -23.79
CA ILE A 4 0.24 6.47 -22.33
C ILE A 4 1.54 5.89 -21.78
N GLU A 5 2.34 6.71 -21.13
CA GLU A 5 3.61 6.29 -20.52
C GLU A 5 3.39 5.50 -19.23
N LEU A 6 2.59 6.05 -18.32
CA LEU A 6 2.29 5.48 -17.00
C LEU A 6 0.83 5.75 -16.64
N ILE A 7 0.25 4.88 -15.81
CA ILE A 7 -1.10 5.01 -15.26
C ILE A 7 -0.96 5.18 -13.75
N VAL A 8 -1.64 6.19 -13.19
CA VAL A 8 -1.73 6.38 -11.73
C VAL A 8 -3.11 5.96 -11.27
N ILE A 9 -3.15 4.96 -10.39
CA ILE A 9 -4.37 4.46 -9.78
C ILE A 9 -4.42 4.98 -8.34
N LEU A 10 -5.49 5.68 -7.99
CA LEU A 10 -5.75 6.21 -6.66
C LEU A 10 -7.07 5.65 -6.15
N MET A 11 -7.11 5.24 -4.88
CA MET A 11 -8.34 4.86 -4.21
C MET A 11 -8.92 6.09 -3.49
N CYS A 12 -10.20 6.37 -3.69
CA CYS A 12 -10.82 7.61 -3.21
C CYS A 12 -10.94 7.69 -1.68
N ASN A 13 -10.91 6.55 -0.99
CA ASN A 13 -10.93 6.45 0.47
C ASN A 13 -9.53 6.42 1.11
N ALA A 14 -8.46 6.33 0.31
CA ALA A 14 -7.08 6.36 0.80
C ALA A 14 -6.52 7.80 0.76
N VAL A 15 -6.86 8.59 1.76
CA VAL A 15 -6.61 10.05 1.79
C VAL A 15 -5.20 10.43 2.24
N MET A 16 -4.44 9.49 2.82
CA MET A 16 -3.11 9.76 3.39
C MET A 16 -1.99 9.68 2.34
N ILE A 17 -2.18 10.30 1.20
CA ILE A 17 -1.21 10.34 0.09
C ILE A 17 -0.79 11.77 -0.22
N LEU A 18 0.51 11.99 -0.32
CA LEU A 18 1.06 13.27 -0.75
C LEU A 18 1.40 13.21 -2.25
N PRO A 19 1.23 14.32 -2.99
CA PRO A 19 1.62 14.43 -4.40
C PRO A 19 3.06 13.99 -4.65
N ASP A 20 4.00 14.38 -3.78
CA ASP A 20 5.42 14.03 -3.90
C ASP A 20 5.66 12.51 -3.90
N THR A 21 4.80 11.73 -3.23
CA THR A 21 4.87 10.27 -3.23
C THR A 21 4.53 9.71 -4.60
N ILE A 22 3.55 10.30 -5.28
CA ILE A 22 3.15 9.92 -6.64
C ILE A 22 4.26 10.29 -7.62
N ASP A 23 4.78 11.52 -7.54
CA ASP A 23 5.85 12.02 -8.41
C ASP A 23 7.10 11.14 -8.27
N LYS A 24 7.49 10.77 -7.04
CA LYS A 24 8.57 9.82 -6.80
C LYS A 24 8.34 8.47 -7.48
N GLY A 25 7.11 7.96 -7.47
CA GLY A 25 6.76 6.72 -8.17
C GLY A 25 6.96 6.82 -9.67
N ILE A 26 6.55 7.94 -10.26
CA ILE A 26 6.72 8.24 -11.69
C ILE A 26 8.22 8.30 -12.05
N GLU A 27 9.02 9.05 -11.27
CA GLU A 27 10.45 9.18 -11.49
C GLU A 27 11.18 7.83 -11.40
N ILE A 28 10.84 7.00 -10.41
CA ILE A 28 11.43 5.65 -10.24
C ILE A 28 11.13 4.79 -11.47
N LEU A 29 9.90 4.77 -11.95
CA LEU A 29 9.55 3.98 -13.12
C LEU A 29 10.19 4.52 -14.41
N ARG A 30 10.39 5.82 -14.51
CA ARG A 30 11.14 6.43 -15.61
C ARG A 30 12.59 6.00 -15.61
N ALA A 31 13.22 5.96 -14.43
CA ALA A 31 14.62 5.58 -14.27
C ALA A 31 14.86 4.06 -14.37
N LYS A 32 13.93 3.23 -13.91
CA LYS A 32 14.07 1.77 -13.82
C LYS A 32 13.06 1.07 -14.73
N LYS A 33 13.48 0.80 -15.97
CA LYS A 33 12.59 0.22 -17.00
C LYS A 33 12.21 -1.24 -16.78
N ASP A 34 12.90 -1.95 -15.89
CA ASP A 34 12.64 -3.34 -15.53
C ASP A 34 11.56 -3.51 -14.43
N LEU A 35 11.11 -2.41 -13.82
CA LEU A 35 10.03 -2.42 -12.84
C LEU A 35 8.65 -2.31 -13.51
N ASP A 36 7.69 -3.04 -13.00
CA ASP A 36 6.30 -3.06 -13.46
C ASP A 36 5.49 -1.91 -12.89
N SER A 37 5.69 -1.66 -11.59
CA SER A 37 4.96 -0.64 -10.85
C SER A 37 5.75 -0.08 -9.67
N ALA A 38 5.28 1.05 -9.14
CA ALA A 38 5.68 1.62 -7.87
C ALA A 38 4.41 1.90 -7.05
N VAL A 39 4.30 1.27 -5.87
CA VAL A 39 3.07 1.31 -5.06
C VAL A 39 3.35 1.75 -3.64
N THR A 40 2.42 2.47 -3.04
CA THR A 40 2.53 2.86 -1.64
C THR A 40 2.37 1.64 -0.73
N VAL A 41 3.26 1.59 0.26
CA VAL A 41 3.25 0.56 1.30
C VAL A 41 3.51 1.21 2.65
N SER A 42 2.82 0.73 3.66
CA SER A 42 3.01 1.18 5.04
C SER A 42 3.54 0.06 5.93
N GLU A 43 4.43 0.42 6.85
CA GLU A 43 5.01 -0.52 7.81
C GLU A 43 4.02 -0.79 8.95
N TYR A 44 3.53 -2.03 9.04
CA TYR A 44 2.58 -2.48 10.04
C TYR A 44 3.04 -3.75 10.76
N ASN A 45 4.15 -3.66 11.49
CA ASN A 45 4.75 -4.82 12.18
C ASN A 45 3.82 -5.49 13.18
N MET A 46 2.79 -4.79 13.69
CA MET A 46 1.78 -5.35 14.57
C MET A 46 0.90 -6.40 13.85
N PHE A 47 0.68 -6.23 12.55
CA PHE A 47 -0.12 -7.12 11.73
C PHE A 47 0.72 -8.19 11.00
N SER A 48 1.81 -8.62 11.60
CA SER A 48 2.66 -9.66 11.04
C SER A 48 1.85 -10.94 10.70
N PRO A 49 2.08 -11.56 9.54
CA PRO A 49 1.41 -12.81 9.13
C PRO A 49 1.53 -13.94 10.16
N ILE A 50 2.65 -14.00 10.91
CA ILE A 50 2.84 -15.00 11.96
C ILE A 50 1.90 -14.82 13.17
N ARG A 51 1.31 -13.64 13.33
CA ARG A 51 0.34 -13.31 14.39
C ARG A 51 -1.10 -13.44 13.94
N ALA A 52 -1.36 -13.53 12.66
CA ALA A 52 -2.70 -13.66 12.12
C ALA A 52 -3.35 -14.96 12.58
N ARG A 53 -4.60 -14.88 13.00
CA ARG A 53 -5.41 -16.01 13.49
C ARG A 53 -6.76 -16.03 12.80
N LYS A 54 -7.34 -17.19 12.72
CA LYS A 54 -8.73 -17.40 12.31
C LYS A 54 -9.49 -18.16 13.39
N ILE A 55 -10.79 -17.93 13.48
CA ILE A 55 -11.65 -18.71 14.39
C ILE A 55 -11.98 -20.01 13.67
N GLY A 56 -11.63 -21.14 14.32
CA GLY A 56 -11.94 -22.49 13.84
C GLY A 56 -13.41 -22.85 14.06
N LYS A 57 -13.81 -24.00 13.52
CA LYS A 57 -15.18 -24.53 13.72
C LYS A 57 -15.49 -24.87 15.16
N ASP A 58 -14.47 -25.10 15.96
CA ASP A 58 -14.51 -25.36 17.40
C ASP A 58 -14.58 -24.08 18.24
N GLY A 59 -14.63 -22.90 17.61
CA GLY A 59 -14.62 -21.59 18.28
C GLY A 59 -13.26 -21.14 18.79
N CYS A 60 -12.19 -21.92 18.57
CA CYS A 60 -10.84 -21.59 19.03
C CYS A 60 -10.04 -20.80 18.00
N LEU A 61 -9.02 -20.05 18.48
CA LEU A 61 -8.08 -19.35 17.62
C LEU A 61 -7.03 -20.31 17.05
N ASN A 62 -7.02 -20.42 15.75
CA ASN A 62 -6.04 -21.19 15.00
C ASN A 62 -5.12 -20.26 14.19
N PRO A 63 -3.87 -20.65 13.87
CA PRO A 63 -3.04 -19.90 12.94
C PRO A 63 -3.76 -19.68 11.62
N PHE A 64 -3.70 -18.44 11.09
CA PHE A 64 -4.27 -18.16 9.77
C PHE A 64 -3.46 -18.88 8.67
N ILE A 65 -2.14 -18.82 8.79
CA ILE A 65 -1.18 -19.61 7.99
C ILE A 65 -0.58 -20.65 8.93
N PRO A 66 -0.60 -21.94 8.59
CA PRO A 66 0.03 -23.00 9.39
C PRO A 66 1.51 -22.69 9.64
N PHE A 67 2.01 -22.91 10.85
CA PHE A 67 3.37 -22.50 11.22
C PHE A 67 4.47 -23.28 10.49
N ASP A 68 4.20 -24.48 10.03
CA ASP A 68 5.08 -25.30 9.21
C ASP A 68 5.32 -24.75 7.79
N GLN A 69 4.47 -23.82 7.35
CA GLN A 69 4.64 -23.13 6.09
C GLN A 69 5.73 -22.03 6.12
N PHE A 70 6.14 -21.60 7.31
CA PHE A 70 7.20 -20.61 7.45
C PHE A 70 8.57 -21.33 7.40
N LYS A 71 9.41 -20.93 6.45
CA LYS A 71 10.76 -21.49 6.25
C LYS A 71 11.82 -20.91 7.20
N PHE A 72 11.39 -20.20 8.24
CA PHE A 72 12.25 -19.59 9.25
C PHE A 72 11.73 -19.87 10.65
N LYS A 73 12.60 -19.75 11.65
CA LYS A 73 12.22 -19.92 13.06
C LYS A 73 11.34 -18.77 13.51
N ILE A 74 10.12 -19.08 13.92
CA ILE A 74 9.19 -18.08 14.48
C ILE A 74 9.67 -17.71 15.89
N ASP A 75 9.82 -16.40 16.14
CA ASP A 75 10.15 -15.83 17.43
C ASP A 75 9.02 -14.89 17.88
N SER A 76 8.69 -14.86 19.17
CA SER A 76 7.72 -13.92 19.73
C SER A 76 8.28 -12.50 19.83
N ASN A 77 9.60 -12.33 19.83
CA ASN A 77 10.26 -11.04 19.91
C ASN A 77 10.14 -10.30 18.56
N ARG A 78 9.38 -9.21 18.58
CA ARG A 78 9.16 -8.37 17.38
C ARG A 78 10.45 -7.83 16.77
N GLN A 79 11.48 -7.57 17.56
CA GLN A 79 12.77 -7.04 17.07
C GLN A 79 13.56 -8.08 16.26
N LYS A 80 13.23 -9.37 16.38
CA LYS A 80 13.84 -10.46 15.62
C LYS A 80 13.03 -10.88 14.40
N GLN A 81 11.93 -10.19 14.11
CA GLN A 81 11.09 -10.46 12.97
C GLN A 81 11.43 -9.47 11.85
N ASP A 82 11.25 -9.91 10.60
CA ASP A 82 11.34 -9.03 9.44
C ASP A 82 10.28 -7.93 9.51
N LYS A 83 10.60 -6.78 8.94
CA LYS A 83 9.63 -5.70 8.78
C LYS A 83 8.51 -6.14 7.86
N VAL A 84 7.29 -5.83 8.25
CA VAL A 84 6.09 -6.16 7.48
C VAL A 84 5.53 -4.90 6.86
N TYR A 85 5.37 -4.95 5.54
CA TYR A 85 4.77 -3.89 4.77
C TYR A 85 3.46 -4.37 4.16
N PHE A 86 2.44 -3.54 4.26
CA PHE A 86 1.18 -3.76 3.58
C PHE A 86 1.04 -2.74 2.45
N HIS A 87 0.53 -3.18 1.31
CA HIS A 87 0.01 -2.28 0.30
C HIS A 87 -1.20 -1.55 0.90
N ASP A 88 -1.08 -0.24 1.06
CA ASP A 88 -2.05 0.60 1.77
C ASP A 88 -3.09 1.23 0.85
N CYS A 89 -3.20 0.73 -0.37
CA CYS A 89 -4.15 1.16 -1.40
C CYS A 89 -4.10 2.66 -1.75
N GLY A 90 -3.10 3.41 -1.26
CA GLY A 90 -3.02 4.85 -1.45
C GLY A 90 -2.79 5.25 -2.90
N ALA A 91 -1.63 4.86 -3.44
CA ALA A 91 -1.28 5.15 -4.82
C ALA A 91 -0.53 3.97 -5.47
N SER A 92 -0.87 3.70 -6.72
CA SER A 92 -0.15 2.75 -7.58
C SER A 92 0.19 3.44 -8.90
N VAL A 93 1.47 3.61 -9.18
CA VAL A 93 1.96 4.03 -10.50
C VAL A 93 2.35 2.78 -11.26
N VAL A 94 1.69 2.50 -12.39
CA VAL A 94 1.83 1.24 -13.11
C VAL A 94 2.10 1.46 -14.59
N ARG A 95 2.78 0.51 -15.23
CA ARG A 95 2.94 0.52 -16.69
C ARG A 95 1.67 0.03 -17.38
N PRO A 96 1.30 0.58 -18.54
CA PRO A 96 0.09 0.18 -19.26
C PRO A 96 -0.01 -1.32 -19.49
N TYR A 97 1.10 -2.00 -19.83
CA TYR A 97 1.08 -3.44 -20.08
C TYR A 97 0.64 -4.28 -18.87
N CYS A 98 0.79 -3.77 -17.63
CA CYS A 98 0.32 -4.46 -16.44
C CYS A 98 -1.21 -4.55 -16.41
N ILE A 99 -1.89 -3.52 -16.91
CA ILE A 99 -3.35 -3.50 -17.04
C ILE A 99 -3.80 -4.39 -18.20
N GLU A 100 -3.11 -4.30 -19.35
CA GLU A 100 -3.40 -5.12 -20.53
C GLU A 100 -3.20 -6.62 -20.25
N ASN A 101 -2.23 -6.95 -19.39
CA ASN A 101 -1.88 -8.32 -19.02
C ASN A 101 -2.16 -8.61 -17.54
N VAL A 102 -3.24 -8.08 -16.99
CA VAL A 102 -3.57 -8.15 -15.56
C VAL A 102 -3.56 -9.58 -15.00
N HIS A 103 -3.93 -10.59 -15.82
CA HIS A 103 -3.93 -12.01 -15.45
C HIS A 103 -2.54 -12.56 -15.05
N GLN A 104 -1.45 -11.91 -15.47
CA GLN A 104 -0.08 -12.32 -15.21
C GLN A 104 0.51 -11.76 -13.91
N GLY A 105 -0.14 -10.76 -13.31
CA GLY A 105 0.34 -10.09 -12.10
C GLY A 105 0.21 -10.95 -10.83
N LEU A 106 0.87 -10.50 -9.77
CA LEU A 106 0.82 -11.13 -8.45
C LEU A 106 -0.54 -10.88 -7.77
N LEU A 107 -1.01 -11.90 -7.05
CA LEU A 107 -2.19 -11.77 -6.20
C LEU A 107 -1.89 -10.87 -4.98
N PRO A 108 -2.91 -10.24 -4.38
CA PRO A 108 -4.31 -10.15 -4.83
C PRO A 108 -4.55 -9.07 -5.90
N GLN A 109 -3.73 -8.00 -5.93
CA GLN A 109 -3.90 -6.86 -6.83
C GLN A 109 -3.03 -7.05 -8.10
N LYS A 110 -3.53 -7.85 -9.02
CA LYS A 110 -2.76 -8.27 -10.21
C LYS A 110 -2.35 -7.13 -11.15
N TRP A 111 -3.03 -5.97 -11.10
CA TRP A 111 -2.65 -4.79 -11.91
C TRP A 111 -1.26 -4.22 -11.57
N MET A 112 -0.70 -4.56 -10.40
CA MET A 112 0.63 -4.11 -10.01
C MET A 112 1.77 -4.84 -10.74
N GLY A 113 1.49 -5.91 -11.49
CA GLY A 113 2.49 -6.71 -12.16
C GLY A 113 3.24 -7.66 -11.21
N LYS A 114 4.53 -7.88 -11.46
CA LYS A 114 5.38 -8.83 -10.73
C LYS A 114 6.55 -8.15 -10.03
N LYS A 115 7.19 -7.16 -10.68
CA LYS A 115 8.32 -6.40 -10.15
C LYS A 115 7.85 -5.05 -9.62
N ILE A 116 7.48 -5.05 -8.35
CA ILE A 116 6.82 -3.93 -7.68
C ILE A 116 7.82 -3.18 -6.81
N TYR A 117 7.96 -1.88 -7.01
CA TYR A 117 8.79 -1.02 -6.17
C TYR A 117 7.97 -0.45 -4.99
N PRO A 118 8.44 -0.58 -3.74
CA PRO A 118 7.74 -0.04 -2.59
C PRO A 118 7.99 1.46 -2.43
N LEU A 119 6.93 2.24 -2.47
CA LEU A 119 6.92 3.65 -2.04
C LEU A 119 6.56 3.65 -0.55
N THR A 120 7.56 3.53 0.31
CA THR A 120 7.35 3.41 1.75
C THR A 120 6.84 4.71 2.34
N GLN A 121 5.75 4.63 3.07
CA GLN A 121 5.16 5.72 3.84
C GLN A 121 4.76 5.28 5.24
N ILE A 122 4.31 6.21 6.07
CA ILE A 122 3.82 5.96 7.43
C ILE A 122 2.34 6.29 7.47
N GLY A 123 1.53 5.35 7.95
CA GLY A 123 0.13 5.58 8.28
C GLY A 123 -0.83 5.62 7.10
N GLY A 124 -0.48 4.97 5.98
CA GLY A 124 -1.46 4.74 4.92
C GLY A 124 -2.68 4.02 5.48
N LEU A 125 -3.86 4.59 5.29
CA LEU A 125 -5.12 4.07 5.80
C LEU A 125 -6.23 4.31 4.79
N ASP A 126 -6.97 3.25 4.51
CA ASP A 126 -8.26 3.34 3.84
C ASP A 126 -9.32 3.73 4.86
N ILE A 127 -10.18 4.67 4.52
CA ILE A 127 -11.32 5.04 5.35
C ILE A 127 -12.50 4.14 4.95
N ASP A 128 -12.65 3.04 5.66
CA ASP A 128 -13.75 2.09 5.49
C ASP A 128 -14.79 2.24 6.62
N TYR A 129 -14.36 2.75 7.78
CA TYR A 129 -15.22 2.90 8.95
C TYR A 129 -15.18 4.31 9.53
N PRO A 130 -16.28 4.78 10.14
CA PRO A 130 -16.36 6.15 10.70
C PRO A 130 -15.28 6.48 11.73
N TYR A 131 -14.77 5.50 12.48
CA TYR A 131 -13.73 5.73 13.49
C TYR A 131 -12.34 6.04 12.87
N GLU A 132 -12.15 5.83 11.58
CA GLU A 132 -10.90 6.09 10.85
C GLU A 132 -10.81 7.55 10.39
N LEU A 133 -11.97 8.23 10.24
CA LEU A 133 -12.01 9.65 9.86
C LEU A 133 -11.14 10.56 10.74
N PRO A 134 -11.24 10.50 12.09
CA PRO A 134 -10.42 11.36 12.95
C PRO A 134 -8.91 11.13 12.76
N LEU A 135 -8.49 9.90 12.43
CA LEU A 135 -7.08 9.59 12.16
C LEU A 135 -6.61 10.27 10.86
N ALA A 136 -7.42 10.19 9.82
CA ALA A 136 -7.15 10.84 8.54
C ALA A 136 -7.14 12.37 8.67
N GLU A 137 -8.10 12.95 9.38
CA GLU A 137 -8.14 14.39 9.64
C GLU A 137 -6.92 14.88 10.43
N ASN A 138 -6.52 14.15 11.47
CA ASN A 138 -5.33 14.48 12.25
C ASN A 138 -4.07 14.44 11.37
N TRP A 139 -3.93 13.40 10.54
CA TRP A 139 -2.79 13.27 9.62
C TRP A 139 -2.75 14.45 8.62
N LEU A 140 -3.90 14.83 8.04
CA LEU A 140 -3.98 15.97 7.13
C LEU A 140 -3.56 17.28 7.82
N ARG A 141 -4.02 17.52 9.06
CA ARG A 141 -3.62 18.70 9.84
C ARG A 141 -2.13 18.73 10.13
N GLU A 142 -1.54 17.59 10.51
CA GLU A 142 -0.08 17.48 10.73
C GLU A 142 0.72 17.75 9.45
N LYS A 143 0.16 17.46 8.27
CA LYS A 143 0.74 17.81 6.97
C LYS A 143 0.45 19.27 6.57
N GLY A 144 -0.23 20.03 7.41
CA GLY A 144 -0.52 21.45 7.20
C GLY A 144 -1.67 21.72 6.24
N PHE A 145 -2.55 20.73 6.01
CA PHE A 145 -3.77 20.91 5.25
C PHE A 145 -4.91 21.38 6.16
N THR A 146 -5.74 22.27 5.67
CA THR A 146 -6.93 22.82 6.33
C THR A 146 -8.03 22.97 5.29
N GLU A 147 -9.24 23.36 5.72
CA GLU A 147 -10.33 23.69 4.80
C GLU A 147 -9.96 24.80 3.80
N GLU A 148 -9.07 25.71 4.20
CA GLU A 148 -8.59 26.82 3.36
C GLU A 148 -7.33 26.46 2.57
N LYS A 149 -6.51 25.52 3.08
CA LYS A 149 -5.25 25.09 2.49
C LYS A 149 -5.33 23.63 2.04
N LEU A 150 -5.80 23.45 0.83
CA LEU A 150 -5.92 22.13 0.20
C LEU A 150 -4.58 21.64 -0.38
N PRO A 151 -4.39 20.32 -0.56
CA PRO A 151 -3.17 19.73 -1.12
C PRO A 151 -2.94 20.04 -2.60
N TYR A 152 -3.84 20.73 -3.26
CA TYR A 152 -3.75 21.14 -4.65
C TYR A 152 -3.94 22.66 -4.79
N LYS A 153 -3.21 23.26 -5.73
CA LYS A 153 -3.37 24.69 -6.03
C LYS A 153 -4.75 24.94 -6.61
N GLN A 154 -5.57 25.72 -5.92
CA GLN A 154 -6.77 26.27 -6.53
C GLN A 154 -6.32 27.16 -7.71
N LYS A 155 -6.73 26.84 -8.92
CA LYS A 155 -6.60 27.78 -10.04
C LYS A 155 -7.48 29.00 -9.72
N LYS A 156 -6.84 30.16 -9.52
CA LYS A 156 -7.54 31.44 -9.48
C LYS A 156 -8.17 31.73 -10.83
#